data_c6fb3b333f94e07060423b7e4bb08f90
#
_entry.id   c6fb3b333f94e07060423b7e4bb08f90
#
_cell.length_a   1.000
_cell.length_b   1.000
_cell.length_c   1.000
_cell.angle_alpha   90.00
_cell.angle_beta   90.00
_cell.angle_gamma   90.00
#
_symmetry.space_group_name_H-M   'P 1'
#
loop_
_entity.id
_entity.type
_entity.pdbx_description
1 polymer ?
#
loop_
_entity_poly.entity_id
_entity_poly.type
_entity_poly.pdbx_seq_one_letter_code
_entity_poly.pdbx_strand_id
1 'polypeptide(L)'
;RGRGVGLCGMDGQMLRCTELDPQLGHVGEIVHVDATLIESLLDGGFIPVIATVGMDDLGQAYNVNADTAAAQIAIALKAEKLVSMTDIAGLLRDKEDETTLIPEVEVTEIEGYKSAGIIAGGMIPKIGGMADAIYQGVHEAVIIDGRVPHSILLELFSDRGSGTRFYRRSHRE
;
A
#
# COMPACT_ATOMS: atom_id res chain seq x y z
N ARG A 1 16.48 -8.18 17.80
CA ARG A 1 15.50 -9.01 17.10
C ARG A 1 14.15 -8.29 17.20
N GLY A 2 13.44 -8.11 16.07
CA GLY A 2 12.10 -7.55 16.06
C GLY A 2 11.10 -8.50 16.75
N ARG A 3 10.06 -7.92 17.38
CA ARG A 3 8.96 -8.65 18.03
C ARG A 3 7.73 -8.58 17.13
N GLY A 4 7.59 -9.53 16.18
CA GLY A 4 6.42 -9.61 15.31
C GLY A 4 5.20 -10.16 16.06
N VAL A 5 4.01 -9.61 15.80
CA VAL A 5 2.71 -10.10 16.28
C VAL A 5 1.80 -10.28 15.08
N GLY A 6 1.33 -11.53 14.88
CA GLY A 6 0.34 -11.84 13.84
C GLY A 6 -1.04 -11.39 14.27
N LEU A 7 -1.74 -10.70 13.36
CA LEU A 7 -3.11 -10.22 13.49
C LEU A 7 -3.92 -10.63 12.26
N CYS A 8 -5.22 -10.72 12.45
CA CYS A 8 -6.20 -10.75 11.39
C CYS A 8 -6.94 -9.39 11.37
N GLY A 9 -7.31 -8.88 10.23
CA GLY A 9 -8.08 -7.62 10.17
C GLY A 9 -9.42 -7.67 10.92
N MET A 10 -9.90 -8.86 11.28
CA MET A 10 -11.07 -9.04 12.15
C MET A 10 -10.74 -8.78 13.63
N ASP A 11 -9.48 -8.91 14.06
CA ASP A 11 -9.09 -8.71 15.45
C ASP A 11 -9.35 -7.25 15.86
N GLY A 12 -10.06 -7.07 16.97
CA GLY A 12 -10.47 -5.75 17.43
C GLY A 12 -11.36 -4.99 16.44
N GLN A 13 -11.98 -5.67 15.47
CA GLN A 13 -12.77 -5.07 14.38
C GLN A 13 -11.95 -4.05 13.55
N MET A 14 -10.66 -4.32 13.40
CA MET A 14 -9.70 -3.43 12.76
C MET A 14 -10.09 -3.08 11.32
N LEU A 15 -10.49 -4.07 10.51
CA LEU A 15 -10.95 -3.87 9.14
C LEU A 15 -12.45 -4.17 9.04
N ARG A 16 -13.24 -3.11 9.07
CA ARG A 16 -14.69 -3.22 8.82
C ARG A 16 -14.97 -3.15 7.35
N CYS A 17 -15.72 -4.12 6.85
CA CYS A 17 -15.98 -4.33 5.44
C CYS A 17 -17.48 -4.40 5.15
N THR A 18 -17.82 -4.14 3.89
CA THR A 18 -19.07 -4.54 3.26
C THR A 18 -18.77 -5.46 2.09
N GLU A 19 -19.76 -6.20 1.60
CA GLU A 19 -19.61 -7.01 0.39
C GLU A 19 -19.29 -6.10 -0.80
N LEU A 20 -18.19 -6.40 -1.53
CA LEU A 20 -17.75 -5.61 -2.67
C LEU A 20 -18.66 -5.84 -3.89
N ASP A 21 -18.92 -7.11 -4.22
CA ASP A 21 -19.77 -7.54 -5.33
C ASP A 21 -20.28 -8.95 -5.03
N PRO A 22 -21.62 -9.16 -5.03
CA PRO A 22 -22.21 -10.49 -4.80
C PRO A 22 -21.72 -11.60 -5.73
N GLN A 23 -21.22 -11.25 -6.93
CA GLN A 23 -20.69 -12.21 -7.89
C GLN A 23 -19.29 -12.71 -7.51
N LEU A 24 -18.58 -11.98 -6.67
CA LEU A 24 -17.22 -12.33 -6.20
C LEU A 24 -17.24 -13.18 -4.92
N GLY A 25 -18.42 -13.47 -4.36
CA GLY A 25 -18.54 -14.15 -3.08
C GLY A 25 -18.05 -13.29 -1.92
N HIS A 26 -17.38 -13.89 -0.93
CA HIS A 26 -16.94 -13.17 0.27
C HIS A 26 -15.68 -12.32 0.03
N VAL A 27 -15.76 -11.39 -0.93
CA VAL A 27 -14.77 -10.33 -1.16
C VAL A 27 -15.32 -9.03 -0.61
N GLY A 28 -14.52 -8.35 0.24
CA GLY A 28 -14.92 -7.16 0.96
C GLY A 28 -14.28 -5.89 0.45
N GLU A 29 -15.04 -4.80 0.54
CA GLU A 29 -14.57 -3.43 0.47
C GLU A 29 -14.43 -2.89 1.90
N ILE A 30 -13.26 -2.30 2.22
CA ILE A 30 -13.05 -1.68 3.54
C ILE A 30 -13.83 -0.37 3.61
N VAL A 31 -14.70 -0.26 4.58
CA VAL A 31 -15.48 0.95 4.86
C VAL A 31 -14.93 1.74 6.04
N HIS A 32 -14.17 1.08 6.92
CA HIS A 32 -13.54 1.73 8.08
C HIS A 32 -12.34 0.91 8.56
N VAL A 33 -11.28 1.61 9.00
CA VAL A 33 -10.13 1.02 9.69
C VAL A 33 -10.06 1.60 11.09
N ASP A 34 -10.12 0.74 12.10
CA ASP A 34 -9.80 1.11 13.49
C ASP A 34 -8.32 0.79 13.76
N ALA A 35 -7.49 1.81 13.84
CA ALA A 35 -6.06 1.68 14.03
C ALA A 35 -5.64 1.46 15.51
N THR A 36 -6.58 1.52 16.47
CA THR A 36 -6.29 1.50 17.91
C THR A 36 -5.43 0.32 18.34
N LEU A 37 -5.74 -0.90 17.84
CA LEU A 37 -4.97 -2.09 18.17
C LEU A 37 -3.55 -2.02 17.58
N ILE A 38 -3.42 -1.54 16.34
CA ILE A 38 -2.13 -1.39 15.67
C ILE A 38 -1.25 -0.40 16.44
N GLU A 39 -1.79 0.78 16.77
CA GLU A 39 -1.09 1.83 17.52
C GLU A 39 -0.64 1.32 18.88
N SER A 40 -1.51 0.62 19.62
CA SER A 40 -1.18 0.03 20.93
C SER A 40 -0.02 -0.96 20.84
N LEU A 41 0.05 -1.76 19.77
CA LEU A 41 1.16 -2.69 19.57
C LEU A 41 2.45 -1.98 19.17
N LEU A 42 2.37 -0.97 18.32
CA LEU A 42 3.51 -0.14 17.93
C LEU A 42 4.11 0.57 19.14
N ASP A 43 3.29 1.18 19.99
CA ASP A 43 3.70 1.83 21.25
C ASP A 43 4.36 0.82 22.21
N GLY A 44 3.89 -0.44 22.21
CA GLY A 44 4.52 -1.55 22.95
C GLY A 44 5.83 -2.04 22.32
N GLY A 45 6.27 -1.47 21.19
CA GLY A 45 7.46 -1.86 20.44
C GLY A 45 7.33 -3.20 19.73
N PHE A 46 6.11 -3.58 19.34
CA PHE A 46 5.84 -4.73 18.49
C PHE A 46 5.76 -4.34 17.01
N ILE A 47 5.89 -5.32 16.13
CA ILE A 47 5.70 -5.17 14.68
C ILE A 47 4.40 -5.90 14.33
N PRO A 48 3.28 -5.20 14.08
CA PRO A 48 2.04 -5.83 13.64
C PRO A 48 2.21 -6.46 12.26
N VAL A 49 1.80 -7.71 12.10
CA VAL A 49 1.76 -8.44 10.82
C VAL A 49 0.32 -8.83 10.56
N ILE A 50 -0.33 -8.17 9.61
CA ILE A 50 -1.79 -8.17 9.46
C ILE A 50 -2.19 -9.01 8.24
N ALA A 51 -3.01 -10.06 8.46
CA ALA A 51 -3.71 -10.77 7.40
C ALA A 51 -4.92 -9.94 6.93
N THR A 52 -5.12 -9.84 5.63
CA THR A 52 -6.12 -8.97 5.00
C THR A 52 -7.49 -9.64 4.89
N VAL A 53 -8.04 -10.01 6.05
CA VAL A 53 -9.41 -10.51 6.21
C VAL A 53 -10.14 -9.53 7.11
N GLY A 54 -11.18 -8.90 6.58
CA GLY A 54 -12.06 -8.01 7.35
C GLY A 54 -13.38 -8.65 7.70
N MET A 55 -14.26 -7.91 8.38
CA MET A 55 -15.60 -8.39 8.74
C MET A 55 -16.64 -7.28 8.65
N ASP A 56 -17.88 -7.66 8.45
CA ASP A 56 -19.02 -6.74 8.59
C ASP A 56 -19.54 -6.67 10.04
N ASP A 57 -20.58 -5.88 10.25
CA ASP A 57 -21.22 -5.70 11.56
C ASP A 57 -21.93 -6.96 12.08
N LEU A 58 -22.14 -7.95 11.22
CA LEU A 58 -22.74 -9.24 11.57
C LEU A 58 -21.69 -10.32 11.87
N GLY A 59 -20.40 -9.99 11.71
CA GLY A 59 -19.28 -10.90 11.89
C GLY A 59 -18.99 -11.79 10.68
N GLN A 60 -19.57 -11.51 9.51
CA GLN A 60 -19.24 -12.19 8.28
C GLN A 60 -17.83 -11.79 7.83
N ALA A 61 -16.98 -12.80 7.62
CA ALA A 61 -15.61 -12.57 7.15
C ALA A 61 -15.56 -12.31 5.64
N TYR A 62 -14.69 -11.38 5.23
CA TYR A 62 -14.43 -11.04 3.83
C TYR A 62 -12.94 -11.05 3.54
N ASN A 63 -12.58 -11.63 2.40
CA ASN A 63 -11.23 -11.47 1.84
C ASN A 63 -11.07 -10.05 1.28
N VAL A 64 -9.99 -9.37 1.64
CA VAL A 64 -9.68 -8.02 1.16
C VAL A 64 -8.41 -8.04 0.34
N ASN A 65 -8.39 -7.28 -0.76
CA ASN A 65 -7.18 -7.09 -1.55
C ASN A 65 -6.07 -6.48 -0.67
N ALA A 66 -4.87 -7.07 -0.71
CA ALA A 66 -3.76 -6.68 0.17
C ALA A 66 -3.25 -5.25 -0.09
N ASP A 67 -3.21 -4.81 -1.35
CA ASP A 67 -2.80 -3.44 -1.69
C ASP A 67 -3.81 -2.42 -1.14
N THR A 68 -5.11 -2.72 -1.27
CA THR A 68 -6.19 -1.91 -0.72
C THR A 68 -6.11 -1.84 0.80
N ALA A 69 -5.93 -2.99 1.46
CA ALA A 69 -5.82 -3.03 2.91
C ALA A 69 -4.60 -2.24 3.41
N ALA A 70 -3.44 -2.41 2.76
CA ALA A 70 -2.23 -1.68 3.11
C ALA A 70 -2.41 -0.16 2.97
N ALA A 71 -3.03 0.29 1.86
CA ALA A 71 -3.31 1.71 1.65
C ALA A 71 -4.26 2.27 2.71
N GLN A 72 -5.37 1.58 3.02
CA GLN A 72 -6.34 2.03 4.02
C GLN A 72 -5.76 2.05 5.45
N ILE A 73 -4.94 1.06 5.80
CA ILE A 73 -4.23 1.04 7.08
C ILE A 73 -3.21 2.20 7.15
N ALA A 74 -2.45 2.43 6.08
CA ALA A 74 -1.50 3.54 6.01
C ALA A 74 -2.18 4.90 6.17
N ILE A 75 -3.36 5.09 5.57
CA ILE A 75 -4.18 6.30 5.74
C ILE A 75 -4.61 6.46 7.20
N ALA A 76 -5.16 5.41 7.81
CA ALA A 76 -5.64 5.45 9.19
C ALA A 76 -4.53 5.77 10.18
N LEU A 77 -3.33 5.22 9.97
CA LEU A 77 -2.13 5.49 10.77
C LEU A 77 -1.46 6.82 10.45
N LYS A 78 -1.86 7.53 9.40
CA LYS A 78 -1.14 8.68 8.85
C LYS A 78 0.34 8.35 8.63
N ALA A 79 0.58 7.20 7.99
CA ALA A 79 1.91 6.66 7.82
C ALA A 79 2.81 7.63 7.05
N GLU A 80 4.07 7.70 7.44
CA GLU A 80 5.08 8.47 6.71
C GLU A 80 5.35 7.86 5.33
N LYS A 81 5.42 6.53 5.25
CA LYS A 81 5.72 5.81 4.00
C LYS A 81 4.88 4.55 3.86
N LEU A 82 4.29 4.35 2.68
CA LEU A 82 3.67 3.10 2.24
C LEU A 82 4.61 2.37 1.27
N VAL A 83 5.09 1.19 1.63
CA VAL A 83 5.98 0.39 0.77
C VAL A 83 5.22 -0.83 0.23
N SER A 84 5.05 -0.90 -1.09
CA SER A 84 4.49 -2.06 -1.78
C SER A 84 5.62 -2.90 -2.38
N MET A 85 5.78 -4.11 -1.87
CA MET A 85 6.73 -5.09 -2.40
C MET A 85 6.04 -5.91 -3.49
N THR A 86 6.62 -5.92 -4.69
CA THR A 86 6.05 -6.58 -5.88
C THR A 86 7.08 -7.48 -6.55
N ASP A 87 6.69 -8.08 -7.67
CA ASP A 87 7.56 -8.87 -8.55
C ASP A 87 8.13 -8.08 -9.74
N ILE A 88 8.12 -6.74 -9.66
CA ILE A 88 8.69 -5.85 -10.66
C ILE A 88 9.62 -4.83 -9.99
N ALA A 89 10.61 -4.35 -10.76
CA ALA A 89 11.61 -3.38 -10.26
C ALA A 89 11.00 -2.02 -9.87
N GLY A 90 9.84 -1.69 -10.40
CA GLY A 90 9.14 -0.43 -10.27
C GLY A 90 8.45 -0.06 -11.57
N LEU A 91 8.23 1.23 -11.81
CA LEU A 91 7.64 1.73 -13.04
C LEU A 91 8.75 1.92 -14.10
N LEU A 92 8.67 1.19 -15.21
CA LEU A 92 9.64 1.25 -16.30
C LEU A 92 9.03 2.02 -17.48
N ARG A 93 9.82 2.84 -18.19
CA ARG A 93 9.39 3.44 -19.46
C ARG A 93 9.26 2.40 -20.56
N ASP A 94 10.18 1.44 -20.58
CA ASP A 94 10.14 0.25 -21.42
C ASP A 94 10.13 -0.98 -20.50
N LYS A 95 9.09 -1.79 -20.59
CA LYS A 95 8.88 -2.97 -19.72
C LYS A 95 9.97 -4.03 -19.89
N GLU A 96 10.64 -4.06 -21.03
CA GLU A 96 11.70 -5.02 -21.36
C GLU A 96 13.10 -4.51 -20.96
N ASP A 97 13.22 -3.26 -20.49
CA ASP A 97 14.50 -2.64 -20.14
C ASP A 97 14.45 -2.02 -18.72
N GLU A 98 15.01 -2.74 -17.76
CA GLU A 98 15.09 -2.30 -16.35
C GLU A 98 15.93 -1.01 -16.17
N THR A 99 16.80 -0.65 -17.13
CA THR A 99 17.56 0.60 -17.07
C THR A 99 16.69 1.83 -17.26
N THR A 100 15.45 1.65 -17.72
CA THR A 100 14.47 2.71 -17.93
C THR A 100 13.59 2.99 -16.71
N LEU A 101 14.00 2.52 -15.51
CA LEU A 101 13.29 2.74 -14.26
C LEU A 101 13.03 4.23 -14.03
N ILE A 102 11.79 4.55 -13.70
CA ILE A 102 11.35 5.88 -13.30
C ILE A 102 11.47 5.96 -11.77
N PRO A 103 12.46 6.68 -11.23
CA PRO A 103 12.71 6.65 -9.79
C PRO A 103 11.66 7.42 -8.99
N GLU A 104 11.05 8.46 -9.58
CA GLU A 104 10.11 9.35 -8.91
C GLU A 104 8.95 9.73 -9.82
N VAL A 105 7.75 9.78 -9.26
CA VAL A 105 6.52 10.18 -9.94
C VAL A 105 5.71 11.09 -9.01
N GLU A 106 5.41 12.30 -9.44
CA GLU A 106 4.42 13.12 -8.77
C GLU A 106 3.01 12.57 -9.06
N VAL A 107 2.15 12.48 -8.04
CA VAL A 107 0.81 11.88 -8.20
C VAL A 107 -0.03 12.55 -9.29
N THR A 108 0.22 13.82 -9.59
CA THR A 108 -0.44 14.56 -10.68
C THR A 108 -0.03 14.08 -12.08
N GLU A 109 1.11 13.37 -12.21
CA GLU A 109 1.62 12.86 -13.49
C GLU A 109 1.07 11.47 -13.84
N ILE A 110 0.41 10.79 -12.89
CA ILE A 110 -0.07 9.39 -13.02
C ILE A 110 -0.96 9.22 -14.25
N GLU A 111 -1.88 10.15 -14.50
CA GLU A 111 -2.76 10.08 -15.67
C GLU A 111 -2.00 10.19 -17.01
N GLY A 112 -0.91 10.94 -17.03
CA GLY A 112 0.00 10.99 -18.17
C GLY A 112 0.67 9.64 -18.44
N TYR A 113 1.15 8.97 -17.39
CA TYR A 113 1.76 7.64 -17.50
C TYR A 113 0.75 6.55 -17.86
N LYS A 114 -0.51 6.65 -17.41
CA LYS A 114 -1.61 5.78 -17.86
C LYS A 114 -1.89 5.97 -19.36
N SER A 115 -2.00 7.22 -19.80
CA SER A 115 -2.25 7.57 -21.22
C SER A 115 -1.12 7.12 -22.14
N ALA A 116 0.13 7.12 -21.66
CA ALA A 116 1.30 6.62 -22.37
C ALA A 116 1.43 5.09 -22.36
N GLY A 117 0.54 4.36 -21.67
CA GLY A 117 0.58 2.90 -21.54
C GLY A 117 1.69 2.37 -20.62
N ILE A 118 2.40 3.25 -19.92
CA ILE A 118 3.44 2.89 -18.94
C ILE A 118 2.80 2.28 -17.69
N ILE A 119 1.70 2.88 -17.20
CA ILE A 119 0.87 2.32 -16.15
C ILE A 119 -0.30 1.59 -16.81
N ALA A 120 -0.30 0.26 -16.75
CA ALA A 120 -1.30 -0.58 -17.41
C ALA A 120 -1.65 -1.83 -16.59
N GLY A 121 -2.77 -2.48 -16.89
CA GLY A 121 -3.19 -3.74 -16.29
C GLY A 121 -3.31 -3.65 -14.77
N GLY A 122 -2.74 -4.64 -14.06
CA GLY A 122 -2.76 -4.73 -12.59
C GLY A 122 -2.04 -3.59 -11.86
N MET A 123 -1.21 -2.79 -12.55
CA MET A 123 -0.58 -1.61 -11.98
C MET A 123 -1.57 -0.46 -11.73
N ILE A 124 -2.65 -0.37 -12.53
CA ILE A 124 -3.63 0.71 -12.41
C ILE A 124 -4.26 0.76 -11.02
N PRO A 125 -4.90 -0.31 -10.50
CA PRO A 125 -5.49 -0.27 -9.16
C PRO A 125 -4.45 -0.12 -8.06
N LYS A 126 -3.25 -0.72 -8.19
CA LYS A 126 -2.17 -0.60 -7.22
C LYS A 126 -1.70 0.84 -7.07
N ILE A 127 -1.34 1.50 -8.17
CA ILE A 127 -0.88 2.90 -8.16
C ILE A 127 -2.04 3.85 -7.80
N GLY A 128 -3.27 3.53 -8.20
CA GLY A 128 -4.46 4.26 -7.78
C GLY A 128 -4.59 4.31 -6.26
N GLY A 129 -4.53 3.16 -5.59
CA GLY A 129 -4.58 3.08 -4.13
C GLY A 129 -3.44 3.84 -3.43
N MET A 130 -2.22 3.84 -4.01
CA MET A 130 -1.10 4.63 -3.50
C MET A 130 -1.33 6.13 -3.64
N ALA A 131 -1.82 6.57 -4.81
CA ALA A 131 -2.16 7.97 -5.04
C ALA A 131 -3.24 8.45 -4.06
N ASP A 132 -4.29 7.64 -3.87
CA ASP A 132 -5.36 7.92 -2.91
C ASP A 132 -4.81 8.03 -1.49
N ALA A 133 -3.90 7.14 -1.09
CA ALA A 133 -3.24 7.20 0.21
C ALA A 133 -2.46 8.51 0.40
N ILE A 134 -1.73 8.94 -0.62
CA ILE A 134 -0.97 10.21 -0.59
C ILE A 134 -1.93 11.41 -0.53
N TYR A 135 -3.02 11.41 -1.29
CA TYR A 135 -4.03 12.47 -1.21
C TYR A 135 -4.72 12.54 0.15
N GLN A 136 -4.81 11.42 0.88
CA GLN A 136 -5.40 11.31 2.21
C GLN A 136 -4.39 11.48 3.35
N GLY A 137 -3.12 11.84 3.05
CA GLY A 137 -2.16 12.30 4.05
C GLY A 137 -0.99 11.36 4.34
N VAL A 138 -0.87 10.23 3.64
CA VAL A 138 0.38 9.46 3.62
C VAL A 138 1.43 10.30 2.89
N HIS A 139 2.62 10.44 3.47
CA HIS A 139 3.62 11.38 2.96
C HIS A 139 4.18 10.94 1.60
N GLU A 140 4.50 9.65 1.46
CA GLU A 140 4.95 9.06 0.19
C GLU A 140 4.59 7.58 0.10
N ALA A 141 4.55 7.04 -1.12
CA ALA A 141 4.37 5.62 -1.37
C ALA A 141 5.46 5.13 -2.34
N VAL A 142 5.92 3.89 -2.18
CA VAL A 142 7.00 3.33 -2.99
C VAL A 142 6.66 1.93 -3.45
N ILE A 143 6.96 1.63 -4.72
CA ILE A 143 6.96 0.27 -5.26
C ILE A 143 8.40 -0.22 -5.32
N ILE A 144 8.68 -1.37 -4.73
CA ILE A 144 10.01 -2.00 -4.77
C ILE A 144 9.93 -3.46 -5.21
N ASP A 145 11.03 -3.98 -5.74
CA ASP A 145 11.14 -5.40 -6.10
C ASP A 145 11.36 -6.26 -4.86
N GLY A 146 10.35 -7.03 -4.49
CA GLY A 146 10.40 -7.97 -3.36
C GLY A 146 11.27 -9.21 -3.62
N ARG A 147 11.68 -9.48 -4.87
CA ARG A 147 12.60 -10.57 -5.23
C ARG A 147 14.05 -10.25 -4.91
N VAL A 148 14.38 -8.95 -4.81
CA VAL A 148 15.73 -8.49 -4.45
C VAL A 148 15.93 -8.63 -2.94
N PRO A 149 16.93 -9.43 -2.48
CA PRO A 149 17.20 -9.57 -1.08
C PRO A 149 17.48 -8.20 -0.42
N HIS A 150 16.82 -7.96 0.71
CA HIS A 150 16.99 -6.72 1.49
C HIS A 150 16.56 -5.43 0.77
N SER A 151 15.73 -5.50 -0.29
CA SER A 151 15.25 -4.31 -1.04
C SER A 151 14.62 -3.26 -0.13
N ILE A 152 13.89 -3.68 0.91
CA ILE A 152 13.31 -2.75 1.89
C ILE A 152 14.38 -1.96 2.66
N LEU A 153 15.52 -2.57 2.98
CA LEU A 153 16.63 -1.87 3.66
C LEU A 153 17.31 -0.89 2.70
N LEU A 154 17.47 -1.26 1.44
CA LEU A 154 17.97 -0.37 0.41
C LEU A 154 17.04 0.84 0.23
N GLU A 155 15.74 0.62 0.21
CA GLU A 155 14.76 1.70 0.11
C GLU A 155 14.77 2.63 1.32
N LEU A 156 14.85 2.09 2.54
CA LEU A 156 14.73 2.90 3.76
C LEU A 156 16.04 3.58 4.17
N PHE A 157 17.21 3.06 3.78
CA PHE A 157 18.52 3.49 4.27
C PHE A 157 19.50 3.95 3.19
N SER A 158 19.07 4.05 1.91
CA SER A 158 19.90 4.63 0.86
C SER A 158 19.26 5.91 0.29
N ASP A 159 20.09 6.82 -0.17
CA ASP A 159 19.66 8.12 -0.73
C ASP A 159 18.91 7.99 -2.07
N ARG A 160 19.11 6.88 -2.79
CA ARG A 160 18.53 6.67 -4.12
C ARG A 160 17.26 5.83 -4.11
N GLY A 161 16.98 5.12 -3.00
CA GLY A 161 15.92 4.12 -2.96
C GLY A 161 16.22 2.91 -3.87
N SER A 162 15.24 2.03 -4.03
CA SER A 162 15.39 0.80 -4.83
C SER A 162 14.25 0.56 -5.84
N GLY A 163 13.34 1.51 -5.98
CA GLY A 163 12.15 1.35 -6.80
C GLY A 163 11.61 2.67 -7.35
N THR A 164 10.29 2.77 -7.44
CA THR A 164 9.59 3.99 -7.88
C THR A 164 8.88 4.64 -6.70
N ARG A 165 9.25 5.85 -6.37
CA ARG A 165 8.63 6.69 -5.34
C ARG A 165 7.52 7.54 -5.93
N PHE A 166 6.35 7.52 -5.30
CA PHE A 166 5.20 8.39 -5.57
C PHE A 166 5.10 9.41 -4.45
N TYR A 167 4.90 10.68 -4.80
CA TYR A 167 4.83 11.77 -3.84
C TYR A 167 3.94 12.90 -4.35
N ARG A 168 3.55 13.79 -3.45
CA ARG A 168 2.87 15.04 -3.78
C ARG A 168 3.76 16.21 -3.36
N ARG A 169 4.02 17.12 -4.29
CA ARG A 169 4.69 18.36 -3.93
C ARG A 169 3.80 19.18 -3.00
N SER A 170 4.30 19.52 -1.82
CA SER A 170 3.65 20.53 -1.01
C SER A 170 3.82 21.87 -1.73
N HIS A 171 2.72 22.52 -2.16
CA HIS A 171 2.77 23.92 -2.50
C HIS A 171 3.18 24.65 -1.21
N ARG A 172 4.45 25.06 -1.12
CA ARG A 172 4.83 26.08 -0.14
C ARG A 172 4.19 27.37 -0.68
N GLU A 173 3.16 27.84 0.04
CA GLU A 173 2.72 29.23 -0.05
C GLU A 173 3.84 30.18 0.41
#